data_36f7dc1c5efc310e5cfd240a4efea1b5
#
_entry.id   36f7dc1c5efc310e5cfd240a4efea1b5
#
_cell.length_a   1.000
_cell.length_b   1.000
_cell.length_c   1.000
_cell.angle_alpha   90.00
_cell.angle_beta   90.00
_cell.angle_gamma   90.00
#
_symmetry.space_group_name_H-M   'P 1'
#
loop_
_entity.id
_entity.type
_entity.pdbx_description
1 polymer ?
#
loop_
_entity_poly.entity_id
_entity_poly.type
_entity_poly.pdbx_seq_one_letter_code
_entity_poly.pdbx_strand_id
1 'polypeptide(L)'
;MKTYIYLLGVVMMLAACGNKEEKVKTAAYLLAERLQTLQQKGYMMGHQDDPFYGVTWSGIEDPSKPEPGRSDVLETVGDYPGVMGFDLGGIELDDAKNLDSVPFTRIHDEIIAHYERGGIVTISWHPRNPMTTAPRGGLDGQKFPEGSAWDTSDSTVVASVLPGGSQFEKFQQWMKRVGDFLLTLKTKDGTLVPIIFRPWHENNGSWFWWGQALCKDNEFHALWDLLQDELTMRGLSNLLWSYSPNLDGQWTEERFLARYPGNDRVTLIGEDAYQWGTEEDFKNALKADLTFLSDFAKKNGKLLAMTECGLKNMTDSTWWTRVLKPIMDQYPISYFLLWRNYKEEYFGPSPSLPCAADFKKLHEADNVLFLKDIK
;
A
#
# COMPACT_ATOMS: atom_id res chain seq x y z
N MET A 1 33.07 -55.57 58.95
CA MET A 1 32.56 -54.23 59.26
C MET A 1 32.75 -53.37 58.01
N LYS A 2 31.68 -53.09 57.31
CA LYS A 2 31.71 -52.22 56.11
C LYS A 2 31.02 -50.89 56.48
N THR A 3 31.81 -49.82 56.45
CA THR A 3 31.40 -48.46 56.78
C THR A 3 30.79 -47.84 55.54
N TYR A 4 29.54 -47.48 55.60
CA TYR A 4 28.85 -46.73 54.55
C TYR A 4 28.98 -45.24 54.83
N ILE A 5 29.60 -44.49 53.90
CA ILE A 5 29.67 -43.03 53.89
C ILE A 5 28.46 -42.52 53.11
N TYR A 6 27.58 -41.79 53.79
CA TYR A 6 26.48 -41.05 53.13
C TYR A 6 26.98 -39.69 52.61
N LEU A 7 26.99 -39.53 51.30
CA LEU A 7 27.21 -38.23 50.65
C LEU A 7 25.90 -37.48 50.62
N LEU A 8 25.77 -36.38 51.38
CA LEU A 8 24.67 -35.43 51.24
C LEU A 8 24.91 -34.59 49.99
N GLY A 9 24.09 -34.81 48.97
CA GLY A 9 24.02 -33.93 47.79
C GLY A 9 23.22 -32.68 48.12
N VAL A 10 23.89 -31.52 48.13
CA VAL A 10 23.24 -30.20 48.17
C VAL A 10 22.74 -29.89 46.74
N VAL A 11 21.41 -29.93 46.54
CA VAL A 11 20.79 -29.45 45.33
C VAL A 11 20.70 -27.93 45.41
N MET A 12 21.59 -27.23 44.73
CA MET A 12 21.44 -25.80 44.47
C MET A 12 20.32 -25.62 43.43
N MET A 13 19.15 -25.12 43.87
CA MET A 13 18.15 -24.57 42.99
C MET A 13 18.67 -23.25 42.39
N LEU A 14 19.16 -23.28 41.17
CA LEU A 14 19.38 -22.09 40.37
C LEU A 14 17.97 -21.54 39.98
N ALA A 15 17.54 -20.49 40.68
CA ALA A 15 16.41 -19.68 40.25
C ALA A 15 16.80 -19.01 38.91
N ALA A 16 16.35 -19.57 37.80
CA ALA A 16 16.42 -18.92 36.52
C ALA A 16 15.45 -17.71 36.55
N CYS A 17 15.99 -16.53 36.87
CA CYS A 17 15.34 -15.27 36.54
C CYS A 17 15.29 -15.22 35.00
N GLY A 18 14.17 -15.61 34.43
CA GLY A 18 13.87 -15.39 33.03
C GLY A 18 13.76 -13.89 32.79
N ASN A 19 14.84 -13.26 32.38
CA ASN A 19 14.73 -11.97 31.68
C ASN A 19 13.85 -12.22 30.45
N LYS A 20 12.62 -11.69 30.47
CA LYS A 20 11.86 -11.48 29.24
C LYS A 20 12.73 -10.52 28.42
N GLU A 21 13.43 -11.02 27.44
CA GLU A 21 13.99 -10.18 26.40
C GLU A 21 12.85 -9.34 25.85
N GLU A 22 12.87 -8.05 26.14
CA GLU A 22 11.95 -7.10 25.56
C GLU A 22 12.23 -7.12 24.05
N LYS A 23 11.34 -7.74 23.27
CA LYS A 23 11.48 -7.79 21.82
C LYS A 23 11.54 -6.35 21.33
N VAL A 24 12.66 -5.97 20.74
CA VAL A 24 12.83 -4.66 20.11
C VAL A 24 11.70 -4.48 19.10
N LYS A 25 10.84 -3.49 19.32
CA LYS A 25 9.72 -3.18 18.41
C LYS A 25 10.28 -2.68 17.08
N THR A 26 9.95 -3.33 15.99
CA THR A 26 10.33 -2.87 14.65
C THR A 26 9.58 -1.61 14.27
N ALA A 27 10.10 -0.84 13.29
CA ALA A 27 9.43 0.35 12.78
C ALA A 27 8.05 0.02 12.18
N ALA A 28 7.91 -1.14 11.52
CA ALA A 28 6.61 -1.63 11.05
C ALA A 28 5.63 -1.91 12.19
N TYR A 29 6.11 -2.48 13.30
CA TYR A 29 5.28 -2.70 14.49
C TYR A 29 4.78 -1.38 15.09
N LEU A 30 5.67 -0.39 15.23
CA LEU A 30 5.32 0.93 15.73
C LEU A 30 4.33 1.66 14.82
N LEU A 31 4.48 1.50 13.50
CA LEU A 31 3.50 2.01 12.54
C LEU A 31 2.13 1.35 12.73
N ALA A 32 2.07 0.03 12.92
CA ALA A 32 0.81 -0.68 13.17
C ALA A 32 0.13 -0.20 14.46
N GLU A 33 0.88 -0.02 15.56
CA GLU A 33 0.35 0.56 16.82
C GLU A 33 -0.17 1.99 16.60
N ARG A 34 0.54 2.80 15.81
CA ARG A 34 0.10 4.16 15.47
C ARG A 34 -1.19 4.15 14.67
N LEU A 35 -1.29 3.33 13.62
CA LEU A 35 -2.52 3.17 12.84
C LEU A 35 -3.70 2.75 13.72
N GLN A 36 -3.49 1.79 14.61
CA GLN A 36 -4.50 1.31 15.54
C GLN A 36 -4.98 2.40 16.50
N THR A 37 -4.06 3.27 16.96
CA THR A 37 -4.39 4.41 17.83
C THR A 37 -5.18 5.48 17.08
N LEU A 38 -4.76 5.81 15.84
CA LEU A 38 -5.44 6.80 15.02
C LEU A 38 -6.84 6.33 14.59
N GLN A 39 -7.01 5.05 14.30
CA GLN A 39 -8.30 4.43 13.98
C GLN A 39 -9.36 4.61 15.07
N GLN A 40 -8.96 4.81 16.33
CA GLN A 40 -9.90 5.13 17.42
C GLN A 40 -10.45 6.57 17.34
N LYS A 41 -9.77 7.46 16.60
CA LYS A 41 -10.20 8.85 16.41
C LYS A 41 -11.00 9.01 15.11
N GLY A 42 -10.72 8.18 14.12
CA GLY A 42 -11.31 8.27 12.79
C GLY A 42 -10.42 7.57 11.76
N TYR A 43 -10.59 7.92 10.51
CA TYR A 43 -9.80 7.39 9.41
C TYR A 43 -9.06 8.51 8.67
N MET A 44 -7.84 8.20 8.24
CA MET A 44 -6.99 9.19 7.58
C MET A 44 -7.36 9.34 6.11
N MET A 45 -7.35 10.59 5.64
CA MET A 45 -7.40 10.89 4.21
C MET A 45 -6.01 10.66 3.60
N GLY A 46 -5.98 9.91 2.49
CA GLY A 46 -4.79 9.65 1.70
C GLY A 46 -4.94 10.07 0.24
N HIS A 47 -3.80 10.38 -0.41
CA HIS A 47 -3.76 10.72 -1.83
C HIS A 47 -2.52 10.13 -2.50
N GLN A 48 -2.74 9.52 -3.68
CA GLN A 48 -1.67 8.94 -4.49
C GLN A 48 -0.93 10.04 -5.26
N ASP A 49 0.40 9.99 -5.26
CA ASP A 49 1.29 10.87 -6.04
C ASP A 49 1.05 12.38 -5.83
N ASP A 50 0.47 12.74 -4.70
CA ASP A 50 0.02 14.09 -4.36
C ASP A 50 1.06 15.22 -4.63
N PRO A 51 2.38 15.03 -4.37
CA PRO A 51 3.36 16.12 -4.53
C PRO A 51 3.98 16.21 -5.94
N PHE A 52 3.48 15.46 -6.92
CA PHE A 52 4.15 15.40 -8.22
C PHE A 52 3.39 16.10 -9.33
N TYR A 53 2.09 16.03 -9.30
CA TYR A 53 1.19 16.63 -10.28
C TYR A 53 -0.23 16.74 -9.72
N GLY A 54 -1.04 17.60 -10.33
CA GLY A 54 -2.43 17.81 -9.98
C GLY A 54 -3.28 18.05 -11.23
N VAL A 55 -4.54 18.44 -11.00
CA VAL A 55 -5.51 18.68 -12.08
C VAL A 55 -5.04 19.77 -13.06
N THR A 56 -4.41 20.83 -12.55
CA THR A 56 -4.01 22.00 -13.35
C THR A 56 -2.51 22.25 -13.42
N TRP A 57 -1.71 21.37 -12.83
CA TRP A 57 -0.27 21.54 -12.76
C TRP A 57 0.47 20.21 -12.87
N SER A 58 1.73 20.27 -13.28
CA SER A 58 2.63 19.13 -13.30
C SER A 58 4.01 19.59 -12.85
N GLY A 59 4.51 18.95 -11.79
CA GLY A 59 5.88 19.15 -11.31
C GLY A 59 6.91 18.24 -11.96
N ILE A 60 6.49 17.34 -12.87
CA ILE A 60 7.38 16.41 -13.58
C ILE A 60 7.85 16.94 -14.94
N GLU A 61 7.15 17.92 -15.52
CA GLU A 61 7.46 18.46 -16.84
C GLU A 61 8.69 19.39 -16.83
N ASP A 62 8.97 20.06 -15.72
CA ASP A 62 10.18 20.89 -15.54
C ASP A 62 10.94 20.44 -14.27
N PRO A 63 11.81 19.43 -14.38
CA PRO A 63 12.59 18.96 -13.23
C PRO A 63 13.59 20.02 -12.70
N SER A 64 13.84 21.12 -13.44
CA SER A 64 14.68 22.22 -12.97
C SER A 64 13.95 23.18 -12.03
N LYS A 65 12.63 23.08 -11.96
CA LYS A 65 11.75 23.87 -11.08
C LYS A 65 10.79 22.95 -10.33
N PRO A 66 11.28 21.99 -9.53
CA PRO A 66 10.39 21.27 -8.65
C PRO A 66 9.72 22.29 -7.73
N GLU A 67 8.40 22.24 -7.62
CA GLU A 67 7.67 22.94 -6.57
C GLU A 67 7.51 21.98 -5.38
N PRO A 68 8.52 21.87 -4.48
CA PRO A 68 8.47 20.90 -3.40
C PRO A 68 7.27 21.19 -2.50
N GLY A 69 6.53 20.15 -2.17
CA GLY A 69 5.41 20.26 -1.26
C GLY A 69 4.14 20.88 -1.85
N ARG A 70 4.05 21.06 -3.17
CA ARG A 70 2.77 21.40 -3.80
C ARG A 70 1.81 20.21 -3.74
N SER A 71 0.52 20.47 -3.53
CA SER A 71 -0.50 19.45 -3.35
C SER A 71 -1.86 20.04 -3.65
N ASP A 72 -2.65 19.35 -4.48
CA ASP A 72 -4.04 19.74 -4.72
C ASP A 72 -4.90 19.67 -3.44
N VAL A 73 -4.58 18.72 -2.54
CA VAL A 73 -5.24 18.61 -1.24
C VAL A 73 -4.91 19.83 -0.37
N LEU A 74 -3.63 20.17 -0.23
CA LEU A 74 -3.18 21.35 0.51
C LEU A 74 -3.79 22.64 -0.05
N GLU A 75 -3.78 22.82 -1.37
CA GLU A 75 -4.36 23.99 -2.02
C GLU A 75 -5.88 24.09 -1.81
N THR A 76 -6.56 22.94 -1.66
CA THR A 76 -8.03 22.91 -1.47
C THR A 76 -8.45 23.19 -0.04
N VAL A 77 -7.78 22.58 0.97
CA VAL A 77 -8.23 22.62 2.37
C VAL A 77 -7.21 23.23 3.35
N GLY A 78 -6.01 23.61 2.88
CA GLY A 78 -4.97 24.19 3.73
C GLY A 78 -4.26 23.17 4.62
N ASP A 79 -4.39 21.87 4.32
CA ASP A 79 -3.73 20.77 5.00
C ASP A 79 -3.29 19.70 4.02
N TYR A 80 -2.24 18.93 4.36
CA TYR A 80 -1.80 17.79 3.57
C TYR A 80 -2.63 16.54 3.86
N PRO A 81 -2.68 15.57 2.94
CA PRO A 81 -3.19 14.24 3.26
C PRO A 81 -2.39 13.63 4.41
N GLY A 82 -3.05 12.87 5.28
CA GLY A 82 -2.39 12.13 6.36
C GLY A 82 -1.56 10.96 5.86
N VAL A 83 -2.00 10.35 4.74
CA VAL A 83 -1.30 9.25 4.05
C VAL A 83 -0.94 9.68 2.64
N MET A 84 0.31 9.49 2.21
CA MET A 84 0.72 9.68 0.83
C MET A 84 1.09 8.34 0.19
N GLY A 85 0.53 8.09 -0.98
CA GLY A 85 0.83 6.94 -1.81
C GLY A 85 1.87 7.25 -2.87
N PHE A 86 2.72 6.25 -3.16
CA PHE A 86 3.76 6.29 -4.19
C PHE A 86 3.82 4.95 -4.93
N ASP A 87 4.37 4.94 -6.14
CA ASP A 87 4.56 3.70 -6.90
C ASP A 87 5.99 3.51 -7.39
N LEU A 88 6.46 2.26 -7.32
CA LEU A 88 7.82 1.88 -7.72
C LEU A 88 7.93 1.26 -9.12
N GLY A 89 6.84 1.18 -9.88
CA GLY A 89 6.87 0.58 -11.24
C GLY A 89 7.93 1.24 -12.13
N GLY A 90 8.83 0.43 -12.67
CA GLY A 90 9.99 0.87 -13.48
C GLY A 90 11.33 0.83 -12.75
N ILE A 91 11.34 0.79 -11.41
CA ILE A 91 12.60 0.68 -10.65
C ILE A 91 13.31 -0.65 -10.93
N GLU A 92 12.54 -1.68 -11.19
CA GLU A 92 13.04 -3.01 -11.55
C GLU A 92 13.88 -3.01 -12.84
N LEU A 93 13.68 -2.02 -13.69
CA LEU A 93 14.44 -1.84 -14.94
C LEU A 93 15.68 -0.94 -14.80
N ASP A 94 15.92 -0.42 -13.58
CA ASP A 94 16.93 0.61 -13.36
C ASP A 94 16.62 1.93 -14.09
N ASP A 95 15.32 2.20 -14.28
CA ASP A 95 14.86 3.43 -14.90
C ASP A 95 15.08 4.63 -13.96
N ALA A 96 15.35 5.79 -14.53
CA ALA A 96 15.45 7.03 -13.74
C ALA A 96 14.10 7.54 -13.24
N LYS A 97 12.99 7.06 -13.79
CA LYS A 97 11.61 7.50 -13.53
C LYS A 97 10.69 6.30 -13.39
N ASN A 98 9.66 6.46 -12.55
CA ASN A 98 8.62 5.45 -12.44
C ASN A 98 7.70 5.42 -13.68
N LEU A 99 6.71 4.52 -13.64
CA LEU A 99 5.73 4.34 -14.73
C LEU A 99 4.93 5.62 -15.03
N ASP A 100 4.76 6.51 -14.05
CA ASP A 100 4.09 7.80 -14.18
C ASP A 100 5.03 8.94 -14.53
N SER A 101 6.25 8.62 -14.99
CA SER A 101 7.30 9.57 -15.37
C SER A 101 7.88 10.41 -14.24
N VAL A 102 7.59 10.07 -12.99
CA VAL A 102 8.14 10.74 -11.80
C VAL A 102 9.57 10.25 -11.55
N PRO A 103 10.58 11.15 -11.43
CA PRO A 103 11.95 10.74 -11.10
C PRO A 103 12.01 10.04 -9.74
N PHE A 104 12.72 8.89 -9.64
CA PHE A 104 12.89 8.18 -8.38
C PHE A 104 13.59 9.00 -7.30
N THR A 105 14.44 9.94 -7.68
CA THR A 105 15.04 10.90 -6.75
C THR A 105 13.99 11.79 -6.07
N ARG A 106 12.96 12.23 -6.81
CA ARG A 106 11.84 12.99 -6.23
C ARG A 106 10.94 12.13 -5.36
N ILE A 107 10.65 10.90 -5.80
CA ILE A 107 9.89 9.94 -4.99
C ILE A 107 10.59 9.72 -3.64
N HIS A 108 11.92 9.50 -3.67
CA HIS A 108 12.74 9.37 -2.48
C HIS A 108 12.61 10.58 -1.54
N ASP A 109 12.79 11.78 -2.07
CA ASP A 109 12.83 13.01 -1.26
C ASP A 109 11.44 13.33 -0.67
N GLU A 110 10.35 13.12 -1.43
CA GLU A 110 8.99 13.39 -0.94
C GLU A 110 8.50 12.35 0.07
N ILE A 111 8.92 11.09 -0.05
CA ILE A 111 8.67 10.07 0.97
C ILE A 111 9.25 10.50 2.32
N ILE A 112 10.53 10.90 2.33
CA ILE A 112 11.21 11.35 3.54
C ILE A 112 10.56 12.63 4.07
N ALA A 113 10.30 13.61 3.21
CA ALA A 113 9.69 14.86 3.59
C ALA A 113 8.28 14.68 4.17
N HIS A 114 7.45 13.80 3.60
CA HIS A 114 6.13 13.52 4.15
C HIS A 114 6.20 12.85 5.52
N TYR A 115 7.08 11.87 5.68
CA TYR A 115 7.32 11.22 6.96
C TYR A 115 7.84 12.20 8.02
N GLU A 116 8.81 13.06 7.68
CA GLU A 116 9.36 14.09 8.59
C GLU A 116 8.30 15.14 8.97
N ARG A 117 7.29 15.40 8.11
CA ARG A 117 6.12 16.22 8.47
C ARG A 117 5.19 15.52 9.47
N GLY A 118 5.39 14.24 9.74
CA GLY A 118 4.55 13.40 10.60
C GLY A 118 3.49 12.58 9.85
N GLY A 119 3.53 12.54 8.53
CA GLY A 119 2.64 11.75 7.69
C GLY A 119 2.96 10.25 7.67
N ILE A 120 2.10 9.50 7.03
CA ILE A 120 2.23 8.05 6.81
C ILE A 120 2.43 7.80 5.31
N VAL A 121 3.31 6.86 5.00
CA VAL A 121 3.70 6.51 3.63
C VAL A 121 3.14 5.14 3.27
N THR A 122 2.49 5.04 2.11
CA THR A 122 2.16 3.76 1.47
C THR A 122 2.81 3.66 0.10
N ILE A 123 3.27 2.47 -0.26
CA ILE A 123 3.97 2.23 -1.52
C ILE A 123 3.37 1.01 -2.20
N SER A 124 2.93 1.18 -3.45
CA SER A 124 2.60 0.10 -4.39
C SER A 124 3.77 -0.18 -5.33
N TRP A 125 3.72 -1.32 -5.99
CA TRP A 125 4.66 -1.66 -7.03
C TRP A 125 3.90 -2.30 -8.20
N HIS A 126 3.96 -1.64 -9.36
CA HIS A 126 3.44 -2.13 -10.64
C HIS A 126 4.61 -2.66 -11.49
N PRO A 127 5.18 -3.83 -11.19
CA PRO A 127 6.31 -4.33 -11.95
C PRO A 127 5.92 -4.68 -13.38
N ARG A 128 6.83 -4.46 -14.28
CA ARG A 128 6.67 -4.89 -15.67
C ARG A 128 6.52 -6.41 -15.78
N ASN A 129 5.93 -6.84 -16.89
CA ASN A 129 5.89 -8.25 -17.21
C ASN A 129 7.33 -8.75 -17.54
N PRO A 130 7.89 -9.68 -16.75
CA PRO A 130 9.29 -10.09 -16.92
C PRO A 130 9.55 -10.93 -18.17
N MET A 131 8.52 -11.48 -18.81
CA MET A 131 8.65 -12.28 -20.03
C MET A 131 8.72 -11.42 -21.29
N THR A 132 8.34 -10.16 -21.21
CA THR A 132 8.33 -9.25 -22.37
C THR A 132 9.40 -8.18 -22.26
N THR A 133 9.84 -7.65 -23.40
CA THR A 133 10.91 -6.66 -23.51
C THR A 133 10.47 -5.36 -24.16
N ALA A 134 9.17 -5.25 -24.48
CA ALA A 134 8.63 -4.08 -25.17
C ALA A 134 8.75 -2.79 -24.32
N PRO A 135 8.75 -1.64 -24.97
CA PRO A 135 8.85 -0.36 -24.30
C PRO A 135 7.74 -0.14 -23.28
N ARG A 136 8.04 0.66 -22.28
CA ARG A 136 7.16 1.10 -21.22
C ARG A 136 5.94 1.85 -21.77
N GLY A 137 4.78 1.66 -21.12
CA GLY A 137 3.62 2.53 -21.32
C GLY A 137 3.80 3.88 -20.65
N GLY A 138 3.25 4.90 -21.29
CA GLY A 138 3.15 6.23 -20.71
C GLY A 138 1.75 6.53 -20.19
N LEU A 139 1.62 7.65 -19.47
CA LEU A 139 0.35 8.19 -18.96
C LEU A 139 -0.63 8.71 -20.04
N ASP A 140 -0.34 8.55 -21.31
CA ASP A 140 -1.06 9.17 -22.42
C ASP A 140 -2.35 8.45 -22.82
N GLY A 141 -2.90 7.60 -21.95
CA GLY A 141 -4.20 6.94 -22.14
C GLY A 141 -4.25 5.94 -23.27
N GLN A 142 -3.12 5.56 -23.80
CA GLN A 142 -3.00 4.60 -24.88
C GLN A 142 -3.11 3.16 -24.35
N LYS A 143 -3.40 2.22 -25.27
CA LYS A 143 -3.45 0.79 -24.98
C LYS A 143 -2.28 0.38 -24.12
N PHE A 144 -2.53 -0.42 -23.09
CA PHE A 144 -1.49 -0.96 -22.23
C PHE A 144 -0.40 -1.62 -23.08
N PRO A 145 0.81 -1.07 -23.07
CA PRO A 145 1.83 -1.56 -23.96
C PRO A 145 2.32 -2.92 -23.51
N GLU A 146 2.67 -3.70 -24.48
CA GLU A 146 3.36 -4.96 -24.28
C GLU A 146 4.50 -4.80 -23.28
N GLY A 147 4.61 -5.71 -22.34
CA GLY A 147 5.61 -5.68 -21.28
C GLY A 147 5.30 -4.78 -20.09
N SER A 148 4.15 -4.15 -20.02
CA SER A 148 3.69 -3.41 -18.83
C SER A 148 3.16 -4.37 -17.73
N ALA A 149 2.82 -3.83 -16.57
CA ALA A 149 2.11 -4.58 -15.52
C ALA A 149 0.77 -5.16 -16.04
N TRP A 150 0.14 -4.47 -16.98
CA TRP A 150 -1.11 -4.83 -17.64
C TRP A 150 -0.94 -5.75 -18.86
N ASP A 151 0.26 -6.24 -19.14
CA ASP A 151 0.46 -7.22 -20.18
C ASP A 151 0.08 -8.62 -19.67
N THR A 152 -1.12 -9.04 -20.03
CA THR A 152 -1.75 -10.31 -19.65
C THR A 152 -1.73 -11.33 -20.81
N SER A 153 -0.85 -11.15 -21.78
CA SER A 153 -0.75 -11.99 -22.96
C SER A 153 -0.28 -13.42 -22.69
N ASP A 154 0.35 -13.66 -21.53
CA ASP A 154 0.88 -14.97 -21.14
C ASP A 154 0.53 -15.29 -19.68
N SER A 155 -0.16 -16.42 -19.47
CA SER A 155 -0.57 -16.91 -18.14
C SER A 155 0.53 -17.70 -17.41
N THR A 156 1.71 -17.82 -17.98
CA THR A 156 2.85 -18.53 -17.35
C THR A 156 3.85 -17.59 -16.67
N VAL A 157 3.57 -16.28 -16.68
CA VAL A 157 4.49 -15.25 -16.16
C VAL A 157 4.83 -15.51 -14.69
N VAL A 158 3.84 -15.75 -13.83
CA VAL A 158 4.11 -16.00 -12.40
C VAL A 158 4.95 -17.27 -12.24
N ALA A 159 4.61 -18.36 -12.88
CA ALA A 159 5.41 -19.58 -12.83
C ALA A 159 6.86 -19.36 -13.31
N SER A 160 7.06 -18.47 -14.30
CA SER A 160 8.38 -18.18 -14.84
C SER A 160 9.32 -17.46 -13.88
N VAL A 161 8.78 -16.68 -12.92
CA VAL A 161 9.57 -15.93 -11.93
C VAL A 161 9.81 -16.68 -10.63
N LEU A 162 9.15 -17.80 -10.42
CA LEU A 162 9.35 -18.65 -9.24
C LEU A 162 10.64 -19.47 -9.36
N PRO A 163 11.18 -20.01 -8.25
CA PRO A 163 12.39 -20.82 -8.24
C PRO A 163 12.34 -21.95 -9.28
N GLY A 164 13.32 -21.99 -10.17
CA GLY A 164 13.39 -22.92 -11.31
C GLY A 164 12.70 -22.43 -12.58
N GLY A 165 11.99 -21.30 -12.54
CA GLY A 165 11.39 -20.68 -13.72
C GLY A 165 12.41 -19.93 -14.59
N SER A 166 12.07 -19.72 -15.86
CA SER A 166 12.98 -19.14 -16.87
C SER A 166 13.34 -17.67 -16.62
N GLN A 167 12.57 -16.93 -15.83
CA GLN A 167 12.79 -15.54 -15.50
C GLN A 167 13.21 -15.34 -14.03
N PHE A 168 13.45 -16.40 -13.28
CA PHE A 168 13.75 -16.33 -11.84
C PHE A 168 14.96 -15.44 -11.52
N GLU A 169 16.08 -15.62 -12.19
CA GLU A 169 17.29 -14.80 -11.96
C GLU A 169 17.05 -13.32 -12.27
N LYS A 170 16.33 -13.04 -13.37
CA LYS A 170 15.94 -11.67 -13.72
C LYS A 170 15.05 -11.06 -12.62
N PHE A 171 14.09 -11.81 -12.14
CA PHE A 171 13.17 -11.34 -11.10
C PHE A 171 13.86 -11.13 -9.74
N GLN A 172 14.85 -11.97 -9.40
CA GLN A 172 15.71 -11.73 -8.22
C GLN A 172 16.45 -10.38 -8.33
N GLN A 173 16.96 -10.03 -9.51
CA GLN A 173 17.58 -8.71 -9.72
C GLN A 173 16.54 -7.56 -9.54
N TRP A 174 15.31 -7.76 -9.97
CA TRP A 174 14.23 -6.81 -9.79
C TRP A 174 13.89 -6.58 -8.32
N MET A 175 13.68 -7.67 -7.57
CA MET A 175 13.46 -7.58 -6.12
C MET A 175 14.64 -6.93 -5.39
N LYS A 176 15.89 -7.21 -5.85
CA LYS A 176 17.07 -6.55 -5.33
C LYS A 176 17.01 -5.03 -5.50
N ARG A 177 16.65 -4.53 -6.68
CA ARG A 177 16.55 -3.09 -6.95
C ARG A 177 15.47 -2.42 -6.10
N VAL A 178 14.31 -3.05 -5.96
CA VAL A 178 13.27 -2.60 -5.03
C VAL A 178 13.82 -2.50 -3.61
N GLY A 179 14.48 -3.55 -3.12
CA GLY A 179 15.06 -3.58 -1.78
C GLY A 179 16.15 -2.52 -1.59
N ASP A 180 17.04 -2.35 -2.57
CA ASP A 180 18.10 -1.34 -2.54
C ASP A 180 17.50 0.07 -2.44
N PHE A 181 16.45 0.39 -3.21
CA PHE A 181 15.75 1.67 -3.11
C PHE A 181 15.11 1.87 -1.74
N LEU A 182 14.35 0.90 -1.25
CA LEU A 182 13.69 0.97 0.06
C LEU A 182 14.68 1.16 1.20
N LEU A 183 15.90 0.60 1.11
CA LEU A 183 16.97 0.80 2.08
C LEU A 183 17.57 2.21 2.07
N THR A 184 17.36 2.99 1.02
CA THR A 184 17.78 4.40 0.97
C THR A 184 16.83 5.33 1.71
N LEU A 185 15.57 4.92 1.91
CA LEU A 185 14.52 5.73 2.54
C LEU A 185 14.77 5.89 4.04
N LYS A 186 15.68 6.78 4.37
CA LYS A 186 16.13 7.06 5.73
C LYS A 186 16.04 8.55 6.05
N THR A 187 15.61 8.84 7.25
CA THR A 187 15.75 10.17 7.84
C THR A 187 17.22 10.51 8.08
N LYS A 188 17.51 11.77 8.38
CA LYS A 188 18.90 12.26 8.59
C LYS A 188 19.65 11.55 9.74
N ASP A 189 18.93 11.01 10.71
CA ASP A 189 19.48 10.23 11.82
C ASP A 189 19.70 8.74 11.47
N GLY A 190 19.40 8.34 10.23
CA GLY A 190 19.57 6.97 9.73
C GLY A 190 18.40 6.04 9.99
N THR A 191 17.30 6.52 10.57
CA THR A 191 16.10 5.72 10.81
C THR A 191 15.39 5.42 9.49
N LEU A 192 15.12 4.13 9.21
CA LEU A 192 14.32 3.74 8.05
C LEU A 192 12.88 4.24 8.20
N VAL A 193 12.35 4.86 7.14
CA VAL A 193 10.96 5.30 7.08
C VAL A 193 10.03 4.08 7.16
N PRO A 194 9.08 4.03 8.13
CA PRO A 194 8.08 2.97 8.15
C PRO A 194 7.11 3.12 6.97
N ILE A 195 6.86 2.03 6.27
CA ILE A 195 6.10 2.04 5.01
C ILE A 195 5.01 0.98 5.05
N ILE A 196 3.80 1.33 4.66
CA ILE A 196 2.77 0.37 4.27
C ILE A 196 3.10 -0.10 2.86
N PHE A 197 3.63 -1.30 2.72
CA PHE A 197 4.03 -1.85 1.43
C PHE A 197 2.94 -2.75 0.87
N ARG A 198 2.48 -2.45 -0.34
CA ARG A 198 1.30 -3.04 -0.97
C ARG A 198 1.63 -3.62 -2.35
N PRO A 199 2.34 -4.77 -2.39
CA PRO A 199 2.61 -5.46 -3.66
C PRO A 199 1.40 -6.28 -4.10
N TRP A 200 1.36 -6.65 -5.37
CA TRP A 200 0.41 -7.61 -5.95
C TRP A 200 -1.06 -7.29 -5.66
N HIS A 201 -1.39 -5.99 -5.59
CA HIS A 201 -2.74 -5.49 -5.36
C HIS A 201 -3.69 -5.90 -6.48
N GLU A 202 -5.00 -5.80 -6.24
CA GLU A 202 -6.06 -6.14 -7.19
C GLU A 202 -5.92 -7.55 -7.80
N ASN A 203 -5.35 -8.48 -7.05
CA ASN A 203 -4.98 -9.82 -7.52
C ASN A 203 -6.18 -10.73 -7.87
N ASN A 204 -7.38 -10.38 -7.42
CA ASN A 204 -8.64 -11.02 -7.79
C ASN A 204 -9.17 -10.56 -9.16
N GLY A 205 -8.60 -9.49 -9.72
CA GLY A 205 -8.80 -9.07 -11.11
C GLY A 205 -7.96 -9.89 -12.11
N SER A 206 -8.08 -9.53 -13.40
CA SER A 206 -7.36 -10.22 -14.49
C SER A 206 -6.66 -9.24 -15.42
N TRP A 207 -6.42 -8.02 -14.96
CA TRP A 207 -5.77 -6.94 -15.73
C TRP A 207 -4.29 -6.76 -15.40
N PHE A 208 -3.77 -7.45 -14.39
CA PHE A 208 -2.35 -7.53 -14.10
C PHE A 208 -1.82 -8.95 -14.36
N TRP A 209 -0.54 -9.10 -14.73
CA TRP A 209 0.04 -10.41 -14.98
C TRP A 209 0.08 -11.34 -13.75
N TRP A 210 -0.14 -10.81 -12.54
CA TRP A 210 -0.30 -11.57 -11.29
C TRP A 210 -1.78 -11.82 -10.92
N GLY A 211 -2.72 -11.43 -11.79
CA GLY A 211 -4.15 -11.56 -11.54
C GLY A 211 -4.65 -13.02 -11.54
N GLN A 212 -5.86 -13.23 -11.01
CA GLN A 212 -6.36 -14.58 -10.74
C GLN A 212 -6.56 -15.45 -12.00
N ALA A 213 -6.81 -14.84 -13.15
CA ALA A 213 -6.92 -15.60 -14.41
C ALA A 213 -5.56 -15.93 -15.03
N LEU A 214 -4.46 -15.35 -14.51
CA LEU A 214 -3.12 -15.41 -15.07
C LEU A 214 -2.18 -16.32 -14.29
N CYS A 215 -2.54 -16.73 -13.08
CA CYS A 215 -1.75 -17.67 -12.29
C CYS A 215 -2.63 -18.45 -11.31
N LYS A 216 -2.14 -19.59 -10.88
CA LYS A 216 -2.80 -20.39 -9.84
C LYS A 216 -2.63 -19.77 -8.47
N ASP A 217 -3.55 -20.07 -7.53
CA ASP A 217 -3.48 -19.50 -6.18
C ASP A 217 -2.20 -19.87 -5.44
N ASN A 218 -1.72 -21.11 -5.57
CA ASN A 218 -0.45 -21.51 -4.98
C ASN A 218 0.78 -20.83 -5.62
N GLU A 219 0.71 -20.47 -6.90
CA GLU A 219 1.75 -19.67 -7.56
C GLU A 219 1.73 -18.23 -7.05
N PHE A 220 0.55 -17.66 -6.80
CA PHE A 220 0.41 -16.35 -6.21
C PHE A 220 0.96 -16.31 -4.76
N HIS A 221 0.66 -17.32 -3.94
CA HIS A 221 1.24 -17.42 -2.60
C HIS A 221 2.78 -17.51 -2.66
N ALA A 222 3.31 -18.34 -3.56
CA ALA A 222 4.76 -18.46 -3.74
C ALA A 222 5.40 -17.13 -4.22
N LEU A 223 4.71 -16.36 -5.08
CA LEU A 223 5.16 -15.04 -5.53
C LEU A 223 5.18 -14.04 -4.36
N TRP A 224 4.17 -14.06 -3.49
CA TRP A 224 4.12 -13.23 -2.29
C TRP A 224 5.26 -13.56 -1.33
N ASP A 225 5.40 -14.84 -1.00
CA ASP A 225 6.44 -15.32 -0.10
C ASP A 225 7.85 -14.97 -0.61
N LEU A 226 8.09 -15.18 -1.90
CA LEU A 226 9.36 -14.88 -2.53
C LEU A 226 9.77 -13.42 -2.35
N LEU A 227 8.87 -12.48 -2.58
CA LEU A 227 9.15 -11.05 -2.42
C LEU A 227 9.33 -10.69 -0.94
N GLN A 228 8.43 -11.15 -0.08
CA GLN A 228 8.48 -10.81 1.35
C GLN A 228 9.73 -11.35 2.03
N ASP A 229 10.09 -12.59 1.73
CA ASP A 229 11.30 -13.22 2.29
C ASP A 229 12.57 -12.52 1.79
N GLU A 230 12.66 -12.19 0.50
CA GLU A 230 13.80 -11.45 -0.06
C GLU A 230 13.98 -10.08 0.62
N LEU A 231 12.92 -9.29 0.74
CA LEU A 231 13.00 -7.96 1.37
C LEU A 231 13.28 -8.07 2.88
N THR A 232 12.75 -9.09 3.55
CA THR A 232 13.02 -9.36 4.96
C THR A 232 14.49 -9.77 5.18
N MET A 233 15.02 -10.65 4.35
CA MET A 233 16.45 -11.06 4.41
C MET A 233 17.42 -9.90 4.18
N ARG A 234 16.98 -8.84 3.46
CA ARG A 234 17.75 -7.60 3.28
C ARG A 234 17.70 -6.67 4.50
N GLY A 235 16.96 -7.03 5.54
CA GLY A 235 16.85 -6.23 6.77
C GLY A 235 15.77 -5.15 6.72
N LEU A 236 14.84 -5.20 5.79
CA LEU A 236 13.71 -4.27 5.68
C LEU A 236 12.62 -4.62 6.71
N SER A 237 12.89 -4.38 7.98
CA SER A 237 11.97 -4.60 9.11
C SER A 237 10.99 -3.43 9.32
N ASN A 238 11.04 -2.43 8.48
CA ASN A 238 10.19 -1.24 8.48
C ASN A 238 8.96 -1.36 7.57
N LEU A 239 8.80 -2.48 6.85
CA LEU A 239 7.67 -2.70 5.94
C LEU A 239 6.49 -3.33 6.69
N LEU A 240 5.36 -2.63 6.69
CA LEU A 240 4.06 -3.13 7.08
C LEU A 240 3.37 -3.67 5.82
N TRP A 241 3.14 -4.98 5.76
CA TRP A 241 2.63 -5.65 4.57
C TRP A 241 1.11 -5.53 4.46
N SER A 242 0.65 -5.04 3.33
CA SER A 242 -0.76 -4.86 3.01
C SER A 242 -1.19 -5.77 1.86
N TYR A 243 -2.22 -6.57 2.08
CA TYR A 243 -2.90 -7.36 1.06
C TYR A 243 -4.18 -6.63 0.65
N SER A 244 -4.28 -6.21 -0.62
CA SER A 244 -5.40 -5.41 -1.12
C SER A 244 -5.97 -5.96 -2.43
N PRO A 245 -7.02 -6.77 -2.35
CA PRO A 245 -7.83 -7.11 -3.52
C PRO A 245 -8.65 -5.90 -4.01
N ASN A 246 -9.14 -6.02 -5.25
CA ASN A 246 -10.10 -5.10 -5.82
C ASN A 246 -11.52 -5.41 -5.35
N LEU A 247 -12.38 -4.40 -5.33
CA LEU A 247 -13.82 -4.50 -5.01
C LEU A 247 -14.47 -5.69 -5.73
N ASP A 248 -15.06 -6.59 -4.97
CA ASP A 248 -15.70 -7.83 -5.46
C ASP A 248 -17.22 -7.82 -5.26
N GLY A 249 -17.71 -7.33 -4.13
CA GLY A 249 -19.12 -7.27 -3.74
C GLY A 249 -19.69 -8.61 -3.30
N GLN A 250 -18.93 -9.70 -3.33
CA GLN A 250 -19.39 -11.07 -3.08
C GLN A 250 -18.32 -11.93 -2.38
N TRP A 251 -17.50 -11.35 -1.51
CA TRP A 251 -16.50 -12.11 -0.77
C TRP A 251 -17.13 -13.21 0.08
N THR A 252 -16.56 -14.40 -0.03
CA THR A 252 -16.72 -15.49 0.93
C THR A 252 -15.36 -15.80 1.56
N GLU A 253 -15.34 -16.42 2.75
CA GLU A 253 -14.07 -16.79 3.40
C GLU A 253 -13.22 -17.68 2.48
N GLU A 254 -13.81 -18.62 1.77
CA GLU A 254 -13.13 -19.50 0.83
C GLU A 254 -12.49 -18.72 -0.32
N ARG A 255 -13.24 -17.81 -0.97
CA ARG A 255 -12.71 -16.98 -2.09
C ARG A 255 -11.61 -16.05 -1.64
N PHE A 256 -11.76 -15.42 -0.48
CA PHE A 256 -10.75 -14.53 0.06
C PHE A 256 -9.47 -15.28 0.42
N LEU A 257 -9.61 -16.41 1.13
CA LEU A 257 -8.47 -17.22 1.58
C LEU A 257 -7.74 -17.90 0.42
N ALA A 258 -8.37 -18.10 -0.72
CA ALA A 258 -7.71 -18.70 -1.89
C ALA A 258 -6.40 -17.98 -2.27
N ARG A 259 -6.36 -16.66 -2.09
CA ARG A 259 -5.19 -15.83 -2.42
C ARG A 259 -4.62 -15.03 -1.25
N TYR A 260 -5.26 -15.08 -0.08
CA TYR A 260 -4.74 -14.40 1.11
C TYR A 260 -3.44 -15.06 1.60
N PRO A 261 -2.32 -14.31 1.70
CA PRO A 261 -1.00 -14.91 1.97
C PRO A 261 -0.84 -15.53 3.36
N GLY A 262 -1.77 -15.24 4.27
CA GLY A 262 -1.73 -15.75 5.64
C GLY A 262 -1.59 -14.68 6.71
N ASN A 263 -2.01 -15.02 7.92
CA ASN A 263 -2.07 -14.07 9.03
C ASN A 263 -0.69 -13.62 9.54
N ASP A 264 0.33 -14.40 9.37
CA ASP A 264 1.72 -14.10 9.73
C ASP A 264 2.45 -13.28 8.63
N ARG A 265 1.89 -13.23 7.44
CA ARG A 265 2.42 -12.49 6.30
C ARG A 265 1.81 -11.09 6.12
N VAL A 266 0.58 -10.88 6.59
CA VAL A 266 -0.20 -9.66 6.36
C VAL A 266 -0.50 -8.96 7.68
N THR A 267 -0.31 -7.65 7.73
CA THR A 267 -0.66 -6.80 8.88
C THR A 267 -1.90 -5.97 8.61
N LEU A 268 -2.06 -5.50 7.37
CA LEU A 268 -3.19 -4.67 6.94
C LEU A 268 -3.91 -5.34 5.77
N ILE A 269 -5.23 -5.43 5.88
CA ILE A 269 -6.09 -5.82 4.79
C ILE A 269 -6.57 -4.55 4.12
N GLY A 270 -6.36 -4.45 2.81
CA GLY A 270 -6.80 -3.34 1.98
C GLY A 270 -7.95 -3.71 1.09
N GLU A 271 -8.53 -2.72 0.45
CA GLU A 271 -9.47 -2.86 -0.66
C GLU A 271 -9.30 -1.70 -1.63
N ASP A 272 -9.22 -2.01 -2.92
CA ASP A 272 -9.16 -1.02 -3.99
C ASP A 272 -10.56 -0.90 -4.62
N ALA A 273 -11.26 0.21 -4.34
CA ALA A 273 -12.69 0.36 -4.62
C ALA A 273 -13.00 1.60 -5.46
N TYR A 274 -13.22 1.41 -6.74
CA TYR A 274 -13.59 2.47 -7.68
C TYR A 274 -15.05 2.37 -8.12
N GLN A 275 -15.71 3.52 -8.24
CA GLN A 275 -17.05 3.58 -8.83
C GLN A 275 -16.97 3.66 -10.35
N TRP A 276 -16.96 2.49 -11.02
CA TRP A 276 -16.99 2.40 -12.50
C TRP A 276 -18.42 2.28 -13.06
N GLY A 277 -19.37 1.80 -12.24
CA GLY A 277 -20.77 1.57 -12.61
C GLY A 277 -21.72 2.56 -11.96
N THR A 278 -22.94 2.10 -11.70
CA THR A 278 -23.94 2.90 -10.99
C THR A 278 -23.53 3.14 -9.54
N GLU A 279 -23.99 4.25 -8.97
CA GLU A 279 -23.75 4.54 -7.55
C GLU A 279 -24.35 3.45 -6.64
N GLU A 280 -25.53 2.94 -7.00
CA GLU A 280 -26.19 1.91 -6.20
C GLU A 280 -25.40 0.60 -6.19
N ASP A 281 -24.90 0.15 -7.34
CA ASP A 281 -24.08 -1.06 -7.44
C ASP A 281 -22.77 -0.88 -6.64
N PHE A 282 -22.10 0.26 -6.78
CA PHE A 282 -20.90 0.58 -6.02
C PHE A 282 -21.15 0.54 -4.51
N LYS A 283 -22.21 1.22 -4.04
CA LYS A 283 -22.54 1.26 -2.61
C LYS A 283 -22.88 -0.11 -2.05
N ASN A 284 -23.58 -0.94 -2.82
CA ASN A 284 -23.95 -2.28 -2.41
C ASN A 284 -22.70 -3.18 -2.34
N ALA A 285 -21.86 -3.15 -3.36
CA ALA A 285 -20.61 -3.90 -3.39
C ALA A 285 -19.66 -3.47 -2.25
N LEU A 286 -19.41 -2.18 -2.11
CA LEU A 286 -18.50 -1.66 -1.08
C LEU A 286 -18.98 -2.01 0.35
N LYS A 287 -20.29 -1.92 0.63
CA LYS A 287 -20.83 -2.32 1.93
C LYS A 287 -20.68 -3.81 2.19
N ALA A 288 -20.93 -4.64 1.17
CA ALA A 288 -20.79 -6.08 1.30
C ALA A 288 -19.33 -6.45 1.63
N ASP A 289 -18.39 -5.87 0.89
CA ASP A 289 -16.97 -6.15 1.06
C ASP A 289 -16.44 -5.61 2.39
N LEU A 290 -16.71 -4.35 2.73
CA LEU A 290 -16.27 -3.79 4.01
C LEU A 290 -16.88 -4.54 5.22
N THR A 291 -18.08 -5.09 5.10
CA THR A 291 -18.67 -5.94 6.15
C THR A 291 -17.82 -7.21 6.30
N PHE A 292 -17.56 -7.92 5.22
CA PHE A 292 -16.75 -9.14 5.25
C PHE A 292 -15.31 -8.86 5.73
N LEU A 293 -14.64 -7.87 5.15
CA LEU A 293 -13.24 -7.54 5.45
C LEU A 293 -13.07 -7.04 6.90
N SER A 294 -14.03 -6.26 7.40
CA SER A 294 -14.05 -5.79 8.80
C SER A 294 -14.16 -6.95 9.79
N ASP A 295 -15.08 -7.88 9.54
CA ASP A 295 -15.26 -9.07 10.38
C ASP A 295 -14.02 -9.98 10.33
N PHE A 296 -13.46 -10.17 9.14
CA PHE A 296 -12.23 -10.95 8.95
C PHE A 296 -11.04 -10.28 9.65
N ALA A 297 -10.85 -8.97 9.47
CA ALA A 297 -9.78 -8.21 10.11
C ALA A 297 -9.88 -8.29 11.63
N LYS A 298 -11.07 -8.07 12.20
CA LYS A 298 -11.33 -8.19 13.63
C LYS A 298 -11.04 -9.60 14.17
N LYS A 299 -11.52 -10.64 13.49
CA LYS A 299 -11.29 -12.06 13.86
C LYS A 299 -9.80 -12.40 13.90
N ASN A 300 -8.99 -11.83 13.02
CA ASN A 300 -7.59 -12.15 12.82
C ASN A 300 -6.61 -11.09 13.36
N GLY A 301 -7.09 -10.06 14.05
CA GLY A 301 -6.26 -8.99 14.61
C GLY A 301 -5.52 -8.18 13.54
N LYS A 302 -6.18 -7.89 12.39
CA LYS A 302 -5.63 -7.11 11.30
C LYS A 302 -6.18 -5.69 11.29
N LEU A 303 -5.41 -4.77 10.69
CA LEU A 303 -5.91 -3.46 10.31
C LEU A 303 -6.71 -3.57 9.01
N LEU A 304 -7.60 -2.60 8.77
CA LEU A 304 -8.39 -2.49 7.55
C LEU A 304 -8.20 -1.08 6.95
N ALA A 305 -8.11 -0.98 5.62
CA ALA A 305 -8.07 0.30 4.92
C ALA A 305 -8.73 0.19 3.53
N MET A 306 -9.17 1.32 2.99
CA MET A 306 -9.43 1.45 1.56
C MET A 306 -8.13 1.94 0.92
N THR A 307 -7.37 1.00 0.37
CA THR A 307 -6.00 1.22 -0.11
C THR A 307 -5.93 1.98 -1.43
N GLU A 308 -7.02 1.95 -2.19
CA GLU A 308 -7.32 2.87 -3.29
C GLU A 308 -8.82 3.10 -3.38
N CYS A 309 -9.23 4.29 -3.75
CA CYS A 309 -10.63 4.53 -4.08
C CYS A 309 -10.80 5.77 -4.96
N GLY A 310 -11.97 5.87 -5.59
CA GLY A 310 -12.28 7.07 -6.35
C GLY A 310 -13.50 6.98 -7.26
N LEU A 311 -13.95 8.16 -7.66
CA LEU A 311 -14.86 8.38 -8.77
C LEU A 311 -14.11 9.14 -9.85
N LYS A 312 -13.86 8.52 -11.00
CA LYS A 312 -13.10 9.13 -12.08
C LYS A 312 -13.71 10.48 -12.52
N ASN A 313 -12.83 11.49 -12.58
CA ASN A 313 -13.17 12.85 -13.00
C ASN A 313 -14.25 13.52 -12.14
N MET A 314 -14.47 13.03 -10.93
CA MET A 314 -15.39 13.61 -9.96
C MET A 314 -16.70 14.07 -10.57
N THR A 315 -17.34 13.19 -11.36
CA THR A 315 -18.58 13.48 -12.11
C THR A 315 -19.76 13.80 -11.19
N ASP A 316 -19.68 13.46 -9.91
CA ASP A 316 -20.56 13.93 -8.85
C ASP A 316 -19.77 14.83 -7.89
N SER A 317 -20.10 16.10 -7.86
CA SER A 317 -19.42 17.09 -7.02
C SER A 317 -19.69 16.95 -5.51
N THR A 318 -20.54 16.01 -5.09
CA THR A 318 -20.90 15.74 -3.70
C THR A 318 -20.56 14.30 -3.27
N TRP A 319 -19.82 13.59 -4.08
CA TRP A 319 -19.56 12.16 -3.93
C TRP A 319 -18.93 11.79 -2.59
N TRP A 320 -17.98 12.57 -2.09
CA TRP A 320 -17.27 12.21 -0.84
C TRP A 320 -18.19 12.22 0.37
N THR A 321 -19.00 13.29 0.55
CA THR A 321 -19.87 13.41 1.72
C THR A 321 -21.21 12.68 1.57
N ARG A 322 -21.68 12.48 0.32
CA ARG A 322 -22.96 11.84 0.04
C ARG A 322 -22.86 10.32 -0.17
N VAL A 323 -21.79 9.85 -0.80
CA VAL A 323 -21.62 8.44 -1.18
C VAL A 323 -20.62 7.74 -0.30
N LEU A 324 -19.36 8.22 -0.29
CA LEU A 324 -18.24 7.52 0.31
C LEU A 324 -18.27 7.57 1.85
N LYS A 325 -18.30 8.77 2.42
CA LYS A 325 -18.23 8.97 3.88
C LYS A 325 -19.30 8.20 4.65
N PRO A 326 -20.61 8.21 4.27
CA PRO A 326 -21.64 7.48 5.01
C PRO A 326 -21.45 5.96 5.04
N ILE A 327 -20.66 5.40 4.12
CA ILE A 327 -20.28 4.00 4.13
C ILE A 327 -19.09 3.81 5.06
N MET A 328 -18.02 4.59 4.86
CA MET A 328 -16.79 4.49 5.67
C MET A 328 -17.05 4.65 7.17
N ASP A 329 -17.96 5.53 7.55
CA ASP A 329 -18.34 5.78 8.95
C ASP A 329 -18.86 4.55 9.70
N GLN A 330 -19.22 3.47 8.99
CA GLN A 330 -19.78 2.26 9.55
C GLN A 330 -18.71 1.20 9.87
N TYR A 331 -17.47 1.41 9.44
CA TYR A 331 -16.41 0.39 9.52
C TYR A 331 -15.12 0.94 10.13
N PRO A 332 -14.35 0.10 10.83
CA PRO A 332 -13.10 0.52 11.49
C PRO A 332 -11.95 0.57 10.47
N ILE A 333 -12.01 1.45 9.49
CA ILE A 333 -10.92 1.66 8.53
C ILE A 333 -9.83 2.58 9.11
N SER A 334 -8.58 2.32 8.77
CA SER A 334 -7.43 3.14 9.19
C SER A 334 -7.25 4.36 8.30
N TYR A 335 -7.42 4.18 6.99
CA TYR A 335 -7.36 5.25 6.01
C TYR A 335 -8.14 4.88 4.74
N PHE A 336 -8.43 5.89 3.95
CA PHE A 336 -8.82 5.74 2.55
C PHE A 336 -7.85 6.56 1.68
N LEU A 337 -7.46 6.02 0.53
CA LEU A 337 -6.54 6.67 -0.38
C LEU A 337 -7.24 6.97 -1.70
N LEU A 338 -7.43 8.26 -1.99
CA LEU A 338 -7.89 8.70 -3.30
C LEU A 338 -6.76 8.50 -4.32
N TRP A 339 -7.12 7.95 -5.49
CA TRP A 339 -6.14 7.81 -6.55
C TRP A 339 -5.70 9.19 -7.07
N ARG A 340 -4.63 9.20 -7.84
CA ARG A 340 -3.91 10.38 -8.29
C ARG A 340 -4.76 11.37 -9.10
N ASN A 341 -4.35 12.62 -9.08
CA ASN A 341 -4.80 13.65 -9.99
C ASN A 341 -3.79 13.82 -11.14
N TYR A 342 -4.22 13.62 -12.37
CA TYR A 342 -3.36 13.87 -13.53
C TYR A 342 -4.18 14.46 -14.69
N LYS A 343 -4.03 15.77 -14.90
CA LYS A 343 -4.68 16.47 -16.03
C LYS A 343 -6.16 16.08 -16.24
N GLU A 344 -6.40 15.22 -17.22
CA GLU A 344 -7.73 14.78 -17.67
C GLU A 344 -8.27 13.57 -16.89
N GLU A 345 -7.47 12.97 -16.03
CA GLU A 345 -7.84 11.81 -15.21
C GLU A 345 -7.52 12.09 -13.74
N TYR A 346 -8.55 12.41 -12.97
CA TYR A 346 -8.40 12.79 -11.57
C TYR A 346 -9.45 12.13 -10.67
N PHE A 347 -9.06 11.87 -9.42
CA PHE A 347 -9.90 11.21 -8.42
C PHE A 347 -9.94 11.99 -7.11
N GLY A 348 -9.03 12.94 -6.92
CA GLY A 348 -8.91 13.79 -5.74
C GLY A 348 -9.47 15.20 -5.95
N PRO A 349 -9.41 16.04 -4.91
CA PRO A 349 -9.83 17.43 -4.98
C PRO A 349 -8.84 18.27 -5.79
N SER A 350 -9.33 19.42 -6.27
CA SER A 350 -8.53 20.56 -6.67
C SER A 350 -9.35 21.84 -6.47
N PRO A 351 -8.74 22.98 -6.14
CA PRO A 351 -9.47 24.24 -5.98
C PRO A 351 -10.28 24.65 -7.21
N SER A 352 -9.87 24.19 -8.39
CA SER A 352 -10.52 24.48 -9.68
C SER A 352 -11.75 23.62 -9.97
N LEU A 353 -11.99 22.57 -9.20
CA LEU A 353 -13.08 21.62 -9.46
C LEU A 353 -14.35 21.97 -8.67
N PRO A 354 -15.54 21.69 -9.23
CA PRO A 354 -16.81 21.88 -8.52
C PRO A 354 -16.91 21.11 -7.20
N CYS A 355 -16.24 20.00 -7.09
CA CYS A 355 -16.23 19.15 -5.88
C CYS A 355 -15.36 19.70 -4.72
N ALA A 356 -14.60 20.79 -4.93
CA ALA A 356 -13.79 21.39 -3.86
C ALA A 356 -14.59 21.76 -2.61
N ALA A 357 -15.83 22.23 -2.79
CA ALA A 357 -16.71 22.58 -1.67
C ALA A 357 -17.13 21.35 -0.84
N ASP A 358 -17.35 20.22 -1.48
CA ASP A 358 -17.69 18.97 -0.82
C ASP A 358 -16.48 18.39 -0.06
N PHE A 359 -15.29 18.47 -0.67
CA PHE A 359 -14.06 18.04 -0.02
C PHE A 359 -13.72 18.89 1.22
N LYS A 360 -14.03 20.21 1.20
CA LYS A 360 -13.92 21.05 2.41
C LYS A 360 -14.82 20.57 3.55
N LYS A 361 -16.07 20.18 3.22
CA LYS A 361 -16.97 19.57 4.22
C LYS A 361 -16.43 18.24 4.75
N LEU A 362 -15.82 17.44 3.88
CA LEU A 362 -15.16 16.20 4.30
C LEU A 362 -14.01 16.49 5.27
N HIS A 363 -13.20 17.51 4.99
CA HIS A 363 -12.10 17.95 5.86
C HIS A 363 -12.58 18.49 7.21
N GLU A 364 -13.76 19.12 7.27
CA GLU A 364 -14.36 19.66 8.50
C GLU A 364 -14.98 18.57 9.39
N ALA A 365 -15.05 17.33 8.93
CA ALA A 365 -15.63 16.24 9.71
C ALA A 365 -14.63 15.71 10.76
N ASP A 366 -15.02 15.69 12.04
CA ASP A 366 -14.16 15.34 13.19
C ASP A 366 -13.48 13.97 13.09
N ASN A 367 -14.06 13.04 12.32
CA ASN A 367 -13.56 11.68 12.17
C ASN A 367 -12.80 11.44 10.85
N VAL A 368 -12.50 12.49 10.08
CA VAL A 368 -11.65 12.43 8.87
C VAL A 368 -10.35 13.15 9.18
N LEU A 369 -9.27 12.39 9.28
CA LEU A 369 -7.99 12.88 9.79
C LEU A 369 -7.06 13.28 8.65
N PHE A 370 -6.54 14.48 8.73
CA PHE A 370 -5.50 15.00 7.83
C PHE A 370 -4.16 15.08 8.56
N LEU A 371 -3.13 15.57 7.88
CA LEU A 371 -1.79 15.60 8.46
C LEU A 371 -1.70 16.32 9.81
N LYS A 372 -2.47 17.41 10.02
CA LYS A 372 -2.47 18.15 11.29
C LYS A 372 -3.05 17.34 12.47
N ASP A 373 -3.96 16.42 12.18
CA ASP A 373 -4.69 15.65 13.20
C ASP A 373 -3.90 14.42 13.69
N ILE A 374 -2.86 14.03 12.94
CA ILE A 374 -2.08 12.80 13.18
C ILE A 374 -0.66 13.04 13.69
N LYS A 375 -0.27 14.29 13.88
CA LYS A 375 1.04 14.68 14.43
C LYS A 375 1.20 14.36 15.90
#